data_57e6760e62cbf9c19dbb745067f5f5ac
#
_entry.id   57e6760e62cbf9c19dbb745067f5f5ac
#
_cell.length_a   1.000
_cell.length_b   1.000
_cell.length_c   1.000
_cell.angle_alpha   90.00
_cell.angle_beta   90.00
_cell.angle_gamma   90.00
#
_symmetry.space_group_name_H-M   'P 1'
#
loop_
_entity.id
_entity.type
_entity.pdbx_description
1 polymer ?
#
loop_
_entity_poly.entity_id
_entity_poly.type
_entity_poly.pdbx_seq_one_letter_code
_entity_poly.pdbx_strand_id
1 'polypeptide(L)'
;MSELDVVSRLREVIHLLFRHCKENFAFHRLLGESELIDRVTLGYYESIARYYRSFIRQEAQLGNLRPLDPNMVAYGLIGICYFNSLDWGTAGKKLSSDQIVDLIIDLTLNGIIGSKPWRKPTGWEINSLPEPQPLNAKNGEPVTKGEKTRQAIFNAAEKILGQNGVNRANIGEITREAGVAQGTFYIHFDSKIDLVEGFVKYTNHLLRQELQRYVSRTQDRREAERVGMLAFYKFLSRHRKIYRVVPEFEMIGREVGLWYYKKLAAGYAKGLEQGKERKEIRKLPVTFLVRSLMGLTHFIGLKWIIWVNTPQAGVSSQVFEDIMDFIFQGLKPTKE
;
A
#
# COMPACT_ATOMS: atom_id res chain seq x y z
N MET A 1 22.14 18.26 -26.98
CA MET A 1 21.20 17.34 -26.33
C MET A 1 19.85 17.63 -26.94
N SER A 2 19.25 16.66 -27.67
CA SER A 2 17.99 16.85 -28.35
C SER A 2 16.91 17.25 -27.34
N GLU A 3 16.12 18.25 -27.66
CA GLU A 3 14.93 18.68 -26.91
C GLU A 3 13.85 17.60 -26.97
N LEU A 4 14.07 16.51 -26.22
CA LEU A 4 12.97 15.57 -25.94
C LEU A 4 11.91 16.33 -25.13
N ASP A 5 10.66 16.25 -25.55
CA ASP A 5 9.57 16.80 -24.76
C ASP A 5 9.46 16.09 -23.40
N VAL A 6 8.75 16.72 -22.45
CA VAL A 6 8.62 16.18 -21.08
C VAL A 6 8.04 14.78 -21.04
N VAL A 7 7.18 14.43 -22.00
CA VAL A 7 6.55 13.10 -22.06
C VAL A 7 7.59 12.05 -22.42
N SER A 8 8.44 12.33 -23.40
CA SER A 8 9.54 11.45 -23.81
C SER A 8 10.55 11.24 -22.68
N ARG A 9 10.95 12.32 -21.97
CA ARG A 9 11.85 12.20 -20.80
C ARG A 9 11.19 11.40 -19.65
N LEU A 10 9.92 11.65 -19.38
CA LEU A 10 9.17 10.91 -18.37
C LEU A 10 9.08 9.42 -18.74
N ARG A 11 8.90 9.10 -20.03
CA ARG A 11 8.90 7.73 -20.54
C ARG A 11 10.20 7.01 -20.23
N GLU A 12 11.34 7.62 -20.52
CA GLU A 12 12.65 7.03 -20.23
C GLU A 12 12.83 6.78 -18.73
N VAL A 13 12.48 7.76 -17.92
CA VAL A 13 12.59 7.71 -16.46
C VAL A 13 11.72 6.58 -15.88
N ILE A 14 10.46 6.47 -16.33
CA ILE A 14 9.54 5.43 -15.87
C ILE A 14 9.96 4.04 -16.40
N HIS A 15 10.44 3.96 -17.62
CA HIS A 15 10.93 2.69 -18.20
C HIS A 15 12.11 2.14 -17.40
N LEU A 16 13.07 3.00 -17.07
CA LEU A 16 14.22 2.64 -16.24
C LEU A 16 13.79 2.17 -14.84
N LEU A 17 12.85 2.88 -14.21
CA LEU A 17 12.34 2.51 -12.89
C LEU A 17 11.60 1.17 -12.92
N PHE A 18 10.72 0.98 -13.90
CA PHE A 18 9.95 -0.26 -14.04
C PHE A 18 10.86 -1.46 -14.29
N ARG A 19 11.85 -1.31 -15.18
CA ARG A 19 12.87 -2.33 -15.43
C ARG A 19 13.66 -2.64 -14.17
N HIS A 20 14.12 -1.61 -13.45
CA HIS A 20 14.84 -1.77 -12.20
C HIS A 20 14.03 -2.57 -11.16
N CYS A 21 12.76 -2.22 -10.96
CA CYS A 21 11.88 -2.95 -10.04
C CYS A 21 11.70 -4.42 -10.46
N LYS A 22 11.59 -4.68 -11.77
CA LYS A 22 11.38 -6.03 -12.31
C LYS A 22 12.63 -6.91 -12.18
N GLU A 23 13.81 -6.38 -12.47
CA GLU A 23 15.08 -7.11 -12.46
C GLU A 23 15.61 -7.34 -11.04
N ASN A 24 15.35 -6.40 -10.11
CA ASN A 24 15.85 -6.45 -8.74
C ASN A 24 14.79 -6.93 -7.73
N PHE A 25 13.74 -7.59 -8.18
CA PHE A 25 12.66 -8.07 -7.31
C PHE A 25 13.14 -8.94 -6.15
N ALA A 26 14.10 -9.85 -6.39
CA ALA A 26 14.68 -10.69 -5.33
C ALA A 26 15.39 -9.86 -4.25
N PHE A 27 16.07 -8.78 -4.65
CA PHE A 27 16.73 -7.88 -3.72
C PHE A 27 15.73 -7.08 -2.87
N HIS A 28 14.64 -6.61 -3.45
CA HIS A 28 13.56 -5.97 -2.71
C HIS A 28 12.98 -6.87 -1.60
N ARG A 29 12.92 -8.18 -1.85
CA ARG A 29 12.49 -9.16 -0.84
C ARG A 29 13.48 -9.31 0.30
N LEU A 30 14.77 -9.38 -0.01
CA LEU A 30 15.86 -9.53 0.99
C LEU A 30 15.95 -8.33 1.93
N LEU A 31 15.56 -7.14 1.50
CA LEU A 31 15.57 -5.95 2.33
C LEU A 31 14.56 -5.98 3.50
N GLY A 32 13.64 -6.95 3.56
CA GLY A 32 12.66 -7.14 4.65
C GLY A 32 13.17 -7.80 5.95
N GLU A 33 14.44 -8.24 6.07
CA GLU A 33 14.82 -9.27 7.06
C GLU A 33 15.37 -8.86 8.44
N SER A 34 15.61 -7.60 8.80
CA SER A 34 16.10 -7.26 10.18
C SER A 34 16.00 -5.78 10.57
N GLU A 35 16.24 -5.47 11.88
CA GLU A 35 16.34 -4.08 12.38
C GLU A 35 17.42 -3.23 11.70
N LEU A 36 18.52 -3.85 11.23
CA LEU A 36 19.52 -3.19 10.38
C LEU A 36 18.93 -2.75 9.04
N ILE A 37 17.86 -3.38 8.63
CA ILE A 37 17.18 -3.25 7.36
C ILE A 37 16.41 -1.97 7.22
N ASP A 38 15.78 -1.42 8.27
CA ASP A 38 15.10 -0.13 8.14
C ASP A 38 16.06 0.94 7.59
N ARG A 39 17.32 0.97 8.04
CA ARG A 39 18.33 1.90 7.50
C ARG A 39 18.82 1.54 6.10
N VAL A 40 19.07 0.25 5.85
CA VAL A 40 19.55 -0.23 4.55
C VAL A 40 18.42 -0.12 3.52
N THR A 41 17.22 -0.55 3.86
CA THR A 41 16.03 -0.44 3.01
C THR A 41 15.69 1.01 2.70
N LEU A 42 15.66 1.86 3.71
CA LEU A 42 15.42 3.30 3.53
C LEU A 42 16.53 3.91 2.67
N GLY A 43 17.79 3.60 2.92
CA GLY A 43 18.94 4.09 2.15
C GLY A 43 18.87 3.65 0.68
N TYR A 44 18.49 2.42 0.42
CA TYR A 44 18.29 1.91 -0.93
C TYR A 44 17.19 2.66 -1.67
N TYR A 45 15.98 2.74 -1.10
CA TYR A 45 14.88 3.47 -1.75
C TYR A 45 15.14 4.98 -1.84
N GLU A 46 15.83 5.58 -0.87
CA GLU A 46 16.22 6.98 -0.93
C GLU A 46 17.23 7.26 -2.05
N SER A 47 18.14 6.31 -2.34
CA SER A 47 19.06 6.42 -3.48
C SER A 47 18.33 6.42 -4.81
N ILE A 48 17.32 5.57 -4.96
CA ILE A 48 16.45 5.53 -6.13
C ILE A 48 15.62 6.83 -6.21
N ALA A 49 14.91 7.16 -5.14
CA ALA A 49 14.00 8.31 -5.09
C ALA A 49 14.71 9.64 -5.38
N ARG A 50 16.00 9.78 -5.02
CA ARG A 50 16.80 10.99 -5.25
C ARG A 50 16.84 11.39 -6.71
N TYR A 51 17.04 10.43 -7.60
CA TYR A 51 17.07 10.67 -9.04
C TYR A 51 15.71 11.18 -9.56
N TYR A 52 14.64 10.48 -9.23
CA TYR A 52 13.27 10.82 -9.67
C TYR A 52 12.79 12.13 -9.07
N ARG A 53 13.09 12.38 -7.80
CA ARG A 53 12.80 13.64 -7.12
C ARG A 53 13.46 14.84 -7.79
N SER A 54 14.71 14.71 -8.21
CA SER A 54 15.41 15.77 -8.92
C SER A 54 14.79 16.05 -10.28
N PHE A 55 14.44 15.03 -11.04
CA PHE A 55 13.73 15.15 -12.30
C PHE A 55 12.36 15.85 -12.12
N ILE A 56 11.53 15.37 -11.22
CA ILE A 56 10.20 15.96 -10.95
C ILE A 56 10.30 17.44 -10.56
N ARG A 57 11.25 17.75 -9.68
CA ARG A 57 11.48 19.14 -9.25
C ARG A 57 11.87 20.03 -10.40
N GLN A 58 12.81 19.61 -11.23
CA GLN A 58 13.25 20.36 -12.39
C GLN A 58 12.12 20.60 -13.38
N GLU A 59 11.34 19.58 -13.73
CA GLU A 59 10.23 19.70 -14.67
C GLU A 59 9.08 20.58 -14.10
N ALA A 60 8.86 20.54 -12.80
CA ALA A 60 7.91 21.45 -12.15
C ALA A 60 8.39 22.92 -12.17
N GLN A 61 9.69 23.16 -11.95
CA GLN A 61 10.27 24.51 -12.05
C GLN A 61 10.19 25.09 -13.48
N LEU A 62 10.28 24.23 -14.48
CA LEU A 62 10.11 24.61 -15.89
C LEU A 62 8.63 24.77 -16.31
N GLY A 63 7.68 24.52 -15.42
CA GLY A 63 6.26 24.55 -15.73
C GLY A 63 5.74 23.39 -16.57
N ASN A 64 6.57 22.38 -16.80
CA ASN A 64 6.22 21.19 -17.59
C ASN A 64 5.37 20.18 -16.79
N LEU A 65 5.49 20.19 -15.46
CA LEU A 65 4.70 19.36 -14.54
C LEU A 65 4.09 20.23 -13.43
N ARG A 66 3.01 19.76 -12.85
CA ARG A 66 2.40 20.39 -11.66
C ARG A 66 3.35 20.32 -10.46
N PRO A 67 3.45 21.40 -9.63
CA PRO A 67 4.38 21.49 -8.51
C PRO A 67 3.89 20.76 -7.26
N LEU A 68 3.71 19.42 -7.35
CA LEU A 68 3.43 18.56 -6.21
C LEU A 68 4.72 18.20 -5.46
N ASP A 69 4.60 17.69 -4.22
CA ASP A 69 5.77 17.27 -3.44
C ASP A 69 6.61 16.23 -4.21
N PRO A 70 7.87 16.55 -4.57
CA PRO A 70 8.68 15.65 -5.40
C PRO A 70 9.05 14.34 -4.70
N ASN A 71 9.08 14.30 -3.35
CA ASN A 71 9.31 13.05 -2.60
C ASN A 71 8.08 12.15 -2.71
N MET A 72 6.90 12.73 -2.52
CA MET A 72 5.64 12.00 -2.62
C MET A 72 5.50 11.37 -4.02
N VAL A 73 5.73 12.15 -5.08
CA VAL A 73 5.67 11.65 -6.46
C VAL A 73 6.70 10.56 -6.70
N ALA A 74 7.96 10.74 -6.27
CA ALA A 74 9.02 9.75 -6.45
C ALA A 74 8.69 8.42 -5.77
N TYR A 75 8.30 8.44 -4.50
CA TYR A 75 7.90 7.22 -3.79
C TYR A 75 6.60 6.61 -4.33
N GLY A 76 5.66 7.43 -4.76
CA GLY A 76 4.45 6.98 -5.46
C GLY A 76 4.78 6.23 -6.75
N LEU A 77 5.68 6.76 -7.59
CA LEU A 77 6.14 6.11 -8.82
C LEU A 77 6.89 4.79 -8.53
N ILE A 78 7.76 4.76 -7.52
CA ILE A 78 8.42 3.52 -7.08
C ILE A 78 7.37 2.46 -6.76
N GLY A 79 6.37 2.81 -5.96
CA GLY A 79 5.29 1.90 -5.59
C GLY A 79 4.45 1.41 -6.78
N ILE A 80 4.09 2.32 -7.69
CA ILE A 80 3.36 1.99 -8.91
C ILE A 80 4.16 1.01 -9.76
N CYS A 81 5.44 1.29 -10.01
CA CYS A 81 6.31 0.42 -10.81
C CYS A 81 6.52 -0.93 -10.13
N TYR A 82 6.81 -0.96 -8.83
CA TYR A 82 7.04 -2.18 -8.07
C TYR A 82 5.83 -3.11 -8.12
N PHE A 83 4.63 -2.64 -7.75
CA PHE A 83 3.42 -3.47 -7.72
C PHE A 83 2.99 -3.96 -9.12
N ASN A 84 3.24 -3.18 -10.17
CA ASN A 84 2.96 -3.61 -11.54
C ASN A 84 4.03 -4.56 -12.10
N SER A 85 5.25 -4.58 -11.54
CA SER A 85 6.30 -5.53 -11.92
C SER A 85 6.11 -6.92 -11.29
N LEU A 86 5.32 -7.03 -10.19
CA LEU A 86 5.04 -8.29 -9.52
C LEU A 86 4.24 -9.25 -10.39
N ASP A 87 4.64 -10.53 -10.40
CA ASP A 87 3.78 -11.59 -10.93
C ASP A 87 2.75 -12.04 -9.89
N TRP A 88 1.55 -11.50 -9.99
CA TRP A 88 0.45 -11.81 -9.09
C TRP A 88 -0.19 -13.18 -9.38
N GLY A 89 0.29 -13.93 -10.37
CA GLY A 89 -0.30 -15.22 -10.75
C GLY A 89 -1.79 -15.10 -11.09
N THR A 90 -2.21 -13.99 -11.71
CA THR A 90 -3.60 -13.79 -12.15
C THR A 90 -3.82 -14.43 -13.51
N ALA A 91 -4.93 -15.17 -13.67
CA ALA A 91 -5.36 -15.65 -14.96
C ALA A 91 -5.80 -14.47 -15.85
N GLY A 92 -5.47 -14.54 -17.17
CA GLY A 92 -5.87 -13.55 -18.15
C GLY A 92 -4.71 -13.10 -19.05
N LYS A 93 -5.01 -12.31 -20.07
CA LYS A 93 -4.01 -11.77 -21.01
C LYS A 93 -3.05 -10.84 -20.24
N LYS A 94 -1.79 -11.24 -20.12
CA LYS A 94 -0.75 -10.42 -19.50
C LYS A 94 -0.42 -9.25 -20.43
N LEU A 95 -0.40 -8.04 -19.87
CA LEU A 95 0.12 -6.86 -20.56
C LEU A 95 1.64 -7.00 -20.74
N SER A 96 2.17 -6.52 -21.86
CA SER A 96 3.62 -6.42 -22.04
C SER A 96 4.22 -5.36 -21.12
N SER A 97 5.54 -5.39 -20.91
CA SER A 97 6.23 -4.36 -20.12
C SER A 97 5.99 -2.96 -20.69
N ASP A 98 6.03 -2.82 -22.01
CA ASP A 98 5.82 -1.54 -22.69
C ASP A 98 4.37 -1.02 -22.51
N GLN A 99 3.38 -1.91 -22.61
CA GLN A 99 1.99 -1.56 -22.34
C GLN A 99 1.79 -1.11 -20.89
N ILE A 100 2.47 -1.74 -19.93
CA ILE A 100 2.42 -1.32 -18.52
C ILE A 100 3.09 0.05 -18.35
N VAL A 101 4.24 0.28 -18.97
CA VAL A 101 4.93 1.57 -18.94
C VAL A 101 4.07 2.68 -19.53
N ASP A 102 3.43 2.43 -20.68
CA ASP A 102 2.49 3.38 -21.31
C ASP A 102 1.33 3.75 -20.37
N LEU A 103 0.76 2.76 -19.70
CA LEU A 103 -0.30 2.98 -18.71
C LEU A 103 0.19 3.76 -17.48
N ILE A 104 1.43 3.52 -17.02
CA ILE A 104 2.02 4.26 -15.90
C ILE A 104 2.23 5.73 -16.30
N ILE A 105 2.71 5.99 -17.51
CA ILE A 105 2.89 7.36 -18.03
C ILE A 105 1.54 8.07 -18.12
N ASP A 106 0.54 7.40 -18.70
CA ASP A 106 -0.80 7.97 -18.82
C ASP A 106 -1.42 8.27 -17.46
N LEU A 107 -1.30 7.35 -16.49
CA LEU A 107 -1.73 7.57 -15.11
C LEU A 107 -0.99 8.74 -14.44
N THR A 108 0.33 8.79 -14.62
CA THR A 108 1.19 9.82 -14.01
C THR A 108 0.84 11.21 -14.54
N LEU A 109 0.55 11.34 -15.83
CA LEU A 109 0.23 12.63 -16.44
C LEU A 109 -1.22 13.05 -16.24
N ASN A 110 -2.17 12.14 -16.31
CA ASN A 110 -3.58 12.46 -16.42
C ASN A 110 -4.43 12.00 -15.22
N GLY A 111 -3.85 11.26 -14.26
CA GLY A 111 -4.57 10.71 -13.11
C GLY A 111 -5.71 9.78 -13.50
N ILE A 112 -6.67 9.62 -12.58
CA ILE A 112 -7.80 8.70 -12.78
C ILE A 112 -9.16 9.36 -12.86
N ILE A 113 -9.29 10.69 -12.76
CA ILE A 113 -10.58 11.38 -12.72
C ILE A 113 -11.39 11.13 -14.00
N GLY A 114 -12.63 10.72 -13.84
CA GLY A 114 -13.55 10.44 -14.94
C GLY A 114 -14.29 11.68 -15.44
N SER A 115 -15.18 11.47 -16.39
CA SER A 115 -15.96 12.55 -17.02
C SER A 115 -17.19 12.99 -16.23
N LYS A 116 -17.61 12.26 -15.19
CA LYS A 116 -18.70 12.68 -14.32
C LYS A 116 -18.28 13.94 -13.55
N PRO A 117 -19.06 15.04 -13.62
CA PRO A 117 -18.76 16.24 -12.86
C PRO A 117 -18.57 15.94 -11.38
N TRP A 118 -17.57 16.56 -10.78
CA TRP A 118 -17.28 16.38 -9.36
C TRP A 118 -16.62 17.64 -8.80
N ARG A 119 -17.04 18.00 -7.61
CA ARG A 119 -16.39 19.05 -6.83
C ARG A 119 -15.78 18.41 -5.61
N LYS A 120 -14.52 18.74 -5.33
CA LYS A 120 -13.84 18.34 -4.12
C LYS A 120 -14.68 18.78 -2.92
N PRO A 121 -15.12 17.88 -2.03
CA PRO A 121 -15.96 18.25 -0.88
C PRO A 121 -15.22 19.20 0.06
N THR A 122 -15.98 20.09 0.72
CA THR A 122 -15.46 20.89 1.83
C THR A 122 -15.02 19.95 2.96
N GLY A 123 -13.87 20.22 3.59
CA GLY A 123 -13.33 19.33 4.64
C GLY A 123 -12.64 18.08 4.09
N TRP A 124 -12.12 18.13 2.88
CA TRP A 124 -11.32 17.08 2.24
C TRP A 124 -9.94 16.88 2.92
N GLU A 125 -9.80 17.24 4.15
CA GLU A 125 -8.57 17.23 4.90
C GLU A 125 -8.25 15.87 5.51
N ILE A 126 -6.97 15.65 5.87
CA ILE A 126 -6.49 14.41 6.48
C ILE A 126 -7.22 14.05 7.77
N ASN A 127 -7.70 15.05 8.51
CA ASN A 127 -8.40 14.85 9.79
C ASN A 127 -9.89 14.57 9.63
N SER A 128 -10.43 14.61 8.43
CA SER A 128 -11.87 14.46 8.14
C SER A 128 -12.27 13.01 7.82
N LEU A 129 -11.71 12.03 8.51
CA LEU A 129 -12.25 10.67 8.43
C LEU A 129 -13.68 10.67 9.01
N PRO A 130 -14.67 10.17 8.28
CA PRO A 130 -16.00 9.99 8.84
C PRO A 130 -15.94 9.02 10.02
N GLU A 131 -16.89 9.14 10.95
CA GLU A 131 -17.03 8.14 12.01
C GLU A 131 -17.20 6.74 11.39
N PRO A 132 -16.40 5.75 11.83
CA PRO A 132 -16.47 4.43 11.26
C PRO A 132 -17.83 3.77 11.57
N GLN A 133 -18.37 3.04 10.61
CA GLN A 133 -19.52 2.19 10.91
C GLN A 133 -19.15 1.13 11.95
N PRO A 134 -20.03 0.84 12.92
CA PRO A 134 -19.88 -0.34 13.76
C PRO A 134 -19.70 -1.56 12.85
N LEU A 135 -18.75 -2.40 13.17
CA LEU A 135 -18.72 -3.73 12.55
C LEU A 135 -20.10 -4.35 12.86
N ASN A 136 -20.85 -4.71 11.82
CA ASN A 136 -22.02 -5.54 12.02
C ASN A 136 -21.53 -6.79 12.73
N ALA A 137 -21.77 -6.85 14.02
CA ALA A 137 -21.71 -8.09 14.76
C ALA A 137 -22.81 -8.99 14.14
N LYS A 138 -22.46 -9.63 13.01
CA LYS A 138 -23.20 -10.79 12.58
C LYS A 138 -22.98 -11.81 13.67
N ASN A 139 -24.06 -11.98 14.44
CA ASN A 139 -24.23 -12.95 15.49
C ASN A 139 -23.42 -12.64 16.76
N GLY A 140 -24.14 -12.20 17.79
CA GLY A 140 -23.71 -12.24 19.17
C GLY A 140 -23.48 -13.66 19.70
N GLU A 141 -22.81 -14.50 18.93
CA GLU A 141 -22.30 -15.76 19.41
C GLU A 141 -21.15 -15.46 20.38
N PRO A 142 -21.19 -16.01 21.58
CA PRO A 142 -20.16 -15.78 22.55
C PRO A 142 -18.83 -16.27 22.00
N VAL A 143 -17.84 -15.36 21.88
CA VAL A 143 -16.46 -15.70 21.53
C VAL A 143 -16.03 -16.85 22.44
N THR A 144 -15.75 -18.01 21.87
CA THR A 144 -15.35 -19.20 22.63
C THR A 144 -14.04 -18.96 23.36
N LYS A 145 -13.78 -19.73 24.44
CA LYS A 145 -12.49 -19.66 25.14
C LYS A 145 -11.31 -19.90 24.21
N GLY A 146 -11.46 -20.82 23.25
CA GLY A 146 -10.44 -21.10 22.23
C GLY A 146 -10.15 -19.91 21.31
N GLU A 147 -11.19 -19.20 20.87
CA GLU A 147 -11.02 -17.99 20.05
C GLU A 147 -10.35 -16.86 20.81
N LYS A 148 -10.69 -16.67 22.10
CA LYS A 148 -10.00 -15.69 22.96
C LYS A 148 -8.52 -16.01 23.11
N THR A 149 -8.20 -17.30 23.30
CA THR A 149 -6.82 -17.76 23.42
C THR A 149 -6.06 -17.55 22.10
N ARG A 150 -6.67 -17.92 20.97
CA ARG A 150 -6.07 -17.70 19.63
C ARG A 150 -5.83 -16.22 19.37
N GLN A 151 -6.78 -15.35 19.75
CA GLN A 151 -6.63 -13.90 19.66
C GLN A 151 -5.49 -13.38 20.52
N ALA A 152 -5.36 -13.85 21.77
CA ALA A 152 -4.25 -13.49 22.65
C ALA A 152 -2.90 -13.88 22.06
N ILE A 153 -2.80 -15.07 21.44
CA ILE A 153 -1.58 -15.50 20.73
C ILE A 153 -1.28 -14.60 19.52
N PHE A 154 -2.27 -14.16 18.73
CA PHE A 154 -2.06 -13.23 17.63
C PHE A 154 -1.60 -11.85 18.11
N ASN A 155 -2.17 -11.32 19.20
CA ASN A 155 -1.74 -10.05 19.78
C ASN A 155 -0.28 -10.11 20.28
N ALA A 156 0.09 -11.23 20.90
CA ALA A 156 1.46 -11.49 21.31
C ALA A 156 2.41 -11.64 20.11
N ALA A 157 1.96 -12.36 19.07
CA ALA A 157 2.70 -12.52 17.82
C ALA A 157 2.96 -11.16 17.15
N GLU A 158 1.97 -10.26 17.10
CA GLU A 158 2.15 -8.89 16.61
C GLU A 158 3.34 -8.19 17.28
N LYS A 159 3.41 -8.28 18.60
CA LYS A 159 4.46 -7.63 19.39
C LYS A 159 5.83 -8.29 19.15
N ILE A 160 5.91 -9.61 19.27
CA ILE A 160 7.17 -10.35 19.22
C ILE A 160 7.74 -10.42 17.79
N LEU A 161 6.90 -10.70 16.78
CA LEU A 161 7.32 -10.68 15.38
C LEU A 161 7.77 -9.29 14.95
N GLY A 162 7.03 -8.25 15.35
CA GLY A 162 7.39 -6.87 15.03
C GLY A 162 8.64 -6.34 15.75
N GLN A 163 9.07 -6.98 16.84
CA GLN A 163 10.33 -6.66 17.54
C GLN A 163 11.51 -7.44 17.00
N ASN A 164 11.34 -8.73 16.77
CA ASN A 164 12.41 -9.67 16.51
C ASN A 164 12.52 -10.10 15.03
N GLY A 165 11.50 -9.78 14.21
CA GLY A 165 11.30 -10.40 12.90
C GLY A 165 10.84 -11.85 13.02
N VAL A 166 10.40 -12.43 11.90
CA VAL A 166 9.87 -13.81 11.89
C VAL A 166 10.95 -14.83 12.23
N ASN A 167 12.16 -14.66 11.73
CA ASN A 167 13.22 -15.66 11.91
C ASN A 167 13.65 -15.78 13.37
N ARG A 168 13.84 -14.69 14.10
CA ARG A 168 14.33 -14.67 15.48
C ARG A 168 13.25 -14.87 16.54
N ALA A 169 11.99 -14.61 16.21
CA ALA A 169 10.86 -14.84 17.13
C ALA A 169 10.74 -16.33 17.45
N ASN A 170 10.52 -16.66 18.73
CA ASN A 170 10.32 -18.03 19.17
C ASN A 170 8.96 -18.23 19.85
N ILE A 171 8.46 -19.48 19.83
CA ILE A 171 7.15 -19.83 20.36
C ILE A 171 7.09 -19.56 21.88
N GLY A 172 8.17 -19.79 22.62
CA GLY A 172 8.21 -19.56 24.07
C GLY A 172 8.04 -18.09 24.44
N GLU A 173 8.61 -17.16 23.66
CA GLU A 173 8.39 -15.71 23.85
C GLU A 173 6.93 -15.31 23.56
N ILE A 174 6.38 -15.84 22.45
CA ILE A 174 5.00 -15.54 22.04
C ILE A 174 4.02 -16.06 23.09
N THR A 175 4.18 -17.29 23.58
CA THR A 175 3.28 -17.87 24.59
C THR A 175 3.38 -17.17 25.95
N ARG A 176 4.59 -16.77 26.36
CA ARG A 176 4.80 -15.98 27.57
C ARG A 176 4.12 -14.62 27.46
N GLU A 177 4.27 -13.94 26.35
CA GLU A 177 3.62 -12.64 26.12
C GLU A 177 2.08 -12.79 26.05
N ALA A 178 1.58 -13.90 25.51
CA ALA A 178 0.14 -14.21 25.44
C ALA A 178 -0.45 -14.66 26.78
N GLY A 179 0.39 -14.93 27.79
CA GLY A 179 -0.08 -15.44 29.09
C GLY A 179 -0.63 -16.86 29.02
N VAL A 180 -0.14 -17.72 28.10
CA VAL A 180 -0.59 -19.09 27.92
C VAL A 180 0.55 -20.09 28.05
N ALA A 181 0.24 -21.34 28.44
CA ALA A 181 1.21 -22.41 28.44
C ALA A 181 1.65 -22.78 27.01
N GLN A 182 2.90 -23.22 26.82
CA GLN A 182 3.42 -23.62 25.51
C GLN A 182 2.61 -24.77 24.89
N GLY A 183 2.08 -25.72 25.69
CA GLY A 183 1.18 -26.75 25.21
C GLY A 183 -0.12 -26.19 24.63
N THR A 184 -0.60 -25.08 25.16
CA THR A 184 -1.80 -24.40 24.61
C THR A 184 -1.59 -23.85 23.22
N PHE A 185 -0.36 -23.42 22.90
CA PHE A 185 0.00 -22.99 21.55
C PHE A 185 -0.27 -24.11 20.52
N TYR A 186 0.20 -25.33 20.82
CA TYR A 186 0.07 -26.47 19.92
C TYR A 186 -1.38 -27.00 19.78
N ILE A 187 -2.31 -26.54 20.61
CA ILE A 187 -3.75 -26.76 20.38
C ILE A 187 -4.27 -25.89 19.22
N HIS A 188 -3.64 -24.75 18.98
CA HIS A 188 -4.09 -23.74 18.01
C HIS A 188 -3.26 -23.67 16.73
N PHE A 189 -1.99 -24.05 16.79
CA PHE A 189 -1.04 -23.93 15.69
C PHE A 189 -0.03 -25.08 15.71
N ASP A 190 0.15 -25.75 14.59
CA ASP A 190 1.06 -26.90 14.47
C ASP A 190 2.55 -26.50 14.54
N SER A 191 2.85 -25.27 14.14
CA SER A 191 4.22 -24.75 14.09
C SER A 191 4.25 -23.20 14.12
N LYS A 192 5.46 -22.63 14.24
CA LYS A 192 5.68 -21.20 14.06
C LYS A 192 5.25 -20.73 12.66
N ILE A 193 5.48 -21.53 11.64
CA ILE A 193 5.08 -21.19 10.25
C ILE A 193 3.54 -21.14 10.16
N ASP A 194 2.83 -22.11 10.71
CA ASP A 194 1.37 -22.11 10.75
C ASP A 194 0.81 -20.90 11.52
N LEU A 195 1.42 -20.55 12.66
CA LEU A 195 1.08 -19.31 13.36
C LEU A 195 1.24 -18.09 12.44
N VAL A 196 2.37 -17.98 11.73
CA VAL A 196 2.65 -16.82 10.86
C VAL A 196 1.67 -16.75 9.70
N GLU A 197 1.36 -17.88 9.07
CA GLU A 197 0.33 -17.94 8.02
C GLU A 197 -1.05 -17.51 8.53
N GLY A 198 -1.43 -18.04 9.70
CA GLY A 198 -2.67 -17.63 10.38
C GLY A 198 -2.68 -16.15 10.73
N PHE A 199 -1.53 -15.61 11.16
CA PHE A 199 -1.37 -14.20 11.49
C PHE A 199 -1.47 -13.28 10.25
N VAL A 200 -0.91 -13.69 9.11
CA VAL A 200 -1.09 -12.98 7.83
C VAL A 200 -2.57 -12.89 7.45
N LYS A 201 -3.28 -14.03 7.56
CA LYS A 201 -4.73 -14.08 7.26
C LYS A 201 -5.53 -13.20 8.23
N TYR A 202 -5.18 -13.22 9.51
CA TYR A 202 -5.78 -12.39 10.53
C TYR A 202 -5.55 -10.89 10.28
N THR A 203 -4.30 -10.48 10.02
CA THR A 203 -3.95 -9.09 9.71
C THR A 203 -4.66 -8.58 8.44
N ASN A 204 -4.72 -9.41 7.39
CA ASN A 204 -5.47 -9.08 6.19
C ASN A 204 -6.95 -8.87 6.47
N HIS A 205 -7.54 -9.70 7.33
CA HIS A 205 -8.94 -9.57 7.74
C HIS A 205 -9.18 -8.26 8.50
N LEU A 206 -8.34 -7.94 9.48
CA LEU A 206 -8.42 -6.68 10.24
C LEU A 206 -8.34 -5.46 9.32
N LEU A 207 -7.36 -5.43 8.43
CA LEU A 207 -7.19 -4.31 7.49
C LEU A 207 -8.43 -4.16 6.60
N ARG A 208 -8.94 -5.24 6.01
CA ARG A 208 -10.14 -5.17 5.16
C ARG A 208 -11.37 -4.71 5.92
N GLN A 209 -11.56 -5.17 7.15
CA GLN A 209 -12.66 -4.70 8.00
C GLN A 209 -12.53 -3.20 8.30
N GLU A 210 -11.34 -2.74 8.67
CA GLU A 210 -11.10 -1.32 8.93
C GLU A 210 -11.40 -0.47 7.68
N LEU A 211 -10.86 -0.84 6.52
CA LEU A 211 -11.14 -0.14 5.26
C LEU A 211 -12.65 -0.10 4.94
N GLN A 212 -13.33 -1.24 5.09
CA GLN A 212 -14.76 -1.34 4.78
C GLN A 212 -15.62 -0.47 5.69
N ARG A 213 -15.27 -0.33 6.98
CA ARG A 213 -16.01 0.53 7.94
C ARG A 213 -16.11 1.98 7.46
N TYR A 214 -15.10 2.46 6.76
CA TYR A 214 -15.06 3.83 6.24
C TYR A 214 -15.62 3.92 4.82
N VAL A 215 -15.14 3.06 3.93
CA VAL A 215 -15.48 3.11 2.49
C VAL A 215 -16.96 2.80 2.22
N SER A 216 -17.59 1.94 3.03
CA SER A 216 -19.02 1.60 2.83
C SER A 216 -20.00 2.78 2.95
N ARG A 217 -19.57 3.91 3.51
CA ARG A 217 -20.37 5.14 3.60
C ARG A 217 -20.28 6.02 2.37
N THR A 218 -19.31 5.79 1.52
CA THR A 218 -19.07 6.62 0.36
C THR A 218 -19.93 6.17 -0.83
N GLN A 219 -20.52 7.13 -1.53
CA GLN A 219 -21.29 6.89 -2.76
C GLN A 219 -20.46 7.13 -4.03
N ASP A 220 -19.46 7.99 -3.95
CA ASP A 220 -18.55 8.34 -5.04
C ASP A 220 -17.20 7.64 -4.89
N ARG A 221 -16.68 7.09 -5.97
CA ARG A 221 -15.42 6.37 -5.96
C ARG A 221 -14.23 7.24 -5.55
N ARG A 222 -14.25 8.51 -5.91
CA ARG A 222 -13.21 9.47 -5.57
C ARG A 222 -13.14 9.72 -4.07
N GLU A 223 -14.29 9.84 -3.42
CA GLU A 223 -14.35 9.92 -1.96
C GLU A 223 -13.93 8.60 -1.32
N ALA A 224 -14.32 7.46 -1.89
CA ALA A 224 -13.87 6.14 -1.42
C ALA A 224 -12.35 5.97 -1.50
N GLU A 225 -11.67 6.53 -2.51
CA GLU A 225 -10.20 6.53 -2.57
C GLU A 225 -9.60 7.33 -1.41
N ARG A 226 -10.08 8.54 -1.19
CA ARG A 226 -9.60 9.40 -0.09
C ARG A 226 -9.75 8.72 1.27
N VAL A 227 -10.97 8.30 1.57
CA VAL A 227 -11.32 7.71 2.88
C VAL A 227 -10.59 6.38 3.09
N GLY A 228 -10.51 5.56 2.04
CA GLY A 228 -9.80 4.28 2.07
C GLY A 228 -8.32 4.46 2.35
N MET A 229 -7.67 5.44 1.72
CA MET A 229 -6.26 5.73 1.96
C MET A 229 -6.01 6.28 3.37
N LEU A 230 -6.84 7.18 3.86
CA LEU A 230 -6.75 7.66 5.24
C LEU A 230 -6.93 6.54 6.27
N ALA A 231 -7.93 5.67 6.06
CA ALA A 231 -8.16 4.50 6.90
C ALA A 231 -6.96 3.56 6.90
N PHE A 232 -6.35 3.34 5.72
CA PHE A 232 -5.13 2.55 5.60
C PHE A 232 -3.96 3.16 6.38
N TYR A 233 -3.70 4.47 6.26
CA TYR A 233 -2.63 5.13 7.00
C TYR A 233 -2.89 5.13 8.51
N LYS A 234 -4.14 5.27 8.93
CA LYS A 234 -4.54 5.12 10.35
C LYS A 234 -4.27 3.70 10.85
N PHE A 235 -4.58 2.68 10.04
CA PHE A 235 -4.26 1.29 10.34
C PHE A 235 -2.74 1.09 10.47
N LEU A 236 -1.95 1.59 9.53
CA LEU A 236 -0.48 1.51 9.57
C LEU A 236 0.10 2.14 10.84
N SER A 237 -0.40 3.31 11.23
CA SER A 237 0.07 4.02 12.42
C SER A 237 -0.18 3.23 13.71
N ARG A 238 -1.30 2.50 13.79
CA ARG A 238 -1.64 1.64 14.93
C ARG A 238 -0.86 0.32 14.94
N HIS A 239 -0.62 -0.24 13.77
CA HIS A 239 -0.06 -1.57 13.57
C HIS A 239 1.33 -1.53 12.90
N ARG A 240 2.16 -0.54 13.26
CA ARG A 240 3.50 -0.33 12.64
C ARG A 240 4.38 -1.57 12.73
N LYS A 241 4.29 -2.31 13.85
CA LYS A 241 5.10 -3.51 14.07
C LYS A 241 4.72 -4.64 13.12
N ILE A 242 3.42 -4.86 12.89
CA ILE A 242 2.94 -5.83 11.90
C ILE A 242 3.45 -5.46 10.51
N TYR A 243 3.30 -4.19 10.16
CA TYR A 243 3.56 -3.77 8.78
C TYR A 243 5.04 -3.82 8.41
N ARG A 244 5.94 -3.79 9.39
CA ARG A 244 7.37 -4.09 9.19
C ARG A 244 7.60 -5.52 8.75
N VAL A 245 6.77 -6.46 9.21
CA VAL A 245 6.91 -7.89 8.95
C VAL A 245 6.21 -8.30 7.64
N VAL A 246 5.34 -7.44 7.06
CA VAL A 246 4.63 -7.74 5.81
C VAL A 246 5.58 -8.14 4.66
N PRO A 247 6.72 -7.48 4.42
CA PRO A 247 7.69 -7.95 3.43
C PRO A 247 8.26 -9.34 3.72
N GLU A 248 8.41 -9.71 5.00
CA GLU A 248 8.90 -11.03 5.40
C GLU A 248 7.90 -12.15 5.06
N PHE A 249 6.61 -11.83 4.93
CA PHE A 249 5.58 -12.82 4.54
C PHE A 249 5.82 -13.40 3.15
N GLU A 250 6.37 -12.60 2.24
CA GLU A 250 6.75 -13.09 0.91
C GLU A 250 7.92 -14.08 0.94
N MET A 251 8.73 -14.03 2.01
CA MET A 251 9.89 -14.90 2.19
C MET A 251 9.54 -16.23 2.83
N ILE A 252 8.56 -16.24 3.76
CA ILE A 252 8.08 -17.44 4.44
C ILE A 252 7.38 -18.37 3.45
N GLY A 253 6.64 -17.80 2.50
CA GLY A 253 6.01 -18.51 1.40
C GLY A 253 5.45 -17.54 0.36
N ARG A 254 5.93 -17.67 -0.88
CA ARG A 254 5.43 -16.87 -2.01
C ARG A 254 3.90 -16.88 -2.10
N GLU A 255 3.28 -17.99 -1.76
CA GLU A 255 1.83 -18.15 -1.83
C GLU A 255 1.10 -17.30 -0.80
N VAL A 256 1.63 -17.19 0.42
CA VAL A 256 1.00 -16.44 1.52
C VAL A 256 1.05 -14.93 1.26
N GLY A 257 2.20 -14.40 0.83
CA GLY A 257 2.33 -12.99 0.46
C GLY A 257 1.44 -12.62 -0.72
N LEU A 258 1.43 -13.44 -1.79
CA LEU A 258 0.54 -13.26 -2.92
C LEU A 258 -0.94 -13.35 -2.53
N TRP A 259 -1.29 -14.27 -1.64
CA TRP A 259 -2.65 -14.39 -1.11
C TRP A 259 -3.08 -13.10 -0.40
N TYR A 260 -2.19 -12.52 0.42
CA TYR A 260 -2.45 -11.27 1.13
C TYR A 260 -2.83 -10.13 0.17
N TYR A 261 -2.01 -9.90 -0.85
CA TYR A 261 -2.28 -8.86 -1.84
C TYR A 261 -3.52 -9.16 -2.70
N LYS A 262 -3.72 -10.40 -3.15
CA LYS A 262 -4.89 -10.79 -3.94
C LYS A 262 -6.20 -10.58 -3.20
N LYS A 263 -6.24 -10.86 -1.90
CA LYS A 263 -7.45 -10.65 -1.08
C LYS A 263 -7.80 -9.18 -0.91
N LEU A 264 -6.80 -8.30 -0.74
CA LEU A 264 -7.02 -6.86 -0.74
C LEU A 264 -7.48 -6.37 -2.12
N ALA A 265 -6.80 -6.80 -3.16
CA ALA A 265 -7.07 -6.41 -4.54
C ALA A 265 -8.49 -6.76 -5.00
N ALA A 266 -9.02 -7.92 -4.61
CA ALA A 266 -10.34 -8.38 -5.05
C ALA A 266 -11.48 -7.43 -4.64
N GLY A 267 -11.48 -6.98 -3.37
CA GLY A 267 -12.46 -6.02 -2.88
C GLY A 267 -12.30 -4.64 -3.53
N TYR A 268 -11.06 -4.24 -3.73
CA TYR A 268 -10.72 -2.96 -4.35
C TYR A 268 -11.14 -2.90 -5.83
N ALA A 269 -10.89 -3.96 -6.59
CA ALA A 269 -11.25 -4.06 -8.00
C ALA A 269 -12.75 -3.84 -8.24
N LYS A 270 -13.60 -4.44 -7.40
CA LYS A 270 -15.05 -4.27 -7.49
C LYS A 270 -15.47 -2.79 -7.40
N GLY A 271 -14.89 -2.04 -6.44
CA GLY A 271 -15.19 -0.62 -6.28
C GLY A 271 -14.72 0.23 -7.45
N LEU A 272 -13.54 -0.09 -8.02
CA LEU A 272 -13.01 0.60 -9.19
C LEU A 272 -13.86 0.33 -10.45
N GLU A 273 -14.31 -0.93 -10.68
CA GLU A 273 -15.21 -1.22 -11.80
C GLU A 273 -16.51 -0.42 -11.70
N GLN A 274 -17.14 -0.37 -10.54
CA GLN A 274 -18.34 0.45 -10.33
C GLN A 274 -18.08 1.94 -10.57
N GLY A 275 -16.93 2.47 -10.13
CA GLY A 275 -16.53 3.85 -10.38
C GLY A 275 -16.33 4.15 -11.87
N LYS A 276 -15.79 3.21 -12.65
CA LYS A 276 -15.68 3.30 -14.12
C LYS A 276 -17.05 3.31 -14.80
N GLU A 277 -17.94 2.41 -14.40
CA GLU A 277 -19.31 2.34 -14.93
C GLU A 277 -20.07 3.66 -14.69
N ARG A 278 -19.91 4.24 -13.50
CA ARG A 278 -20.50 5.55 -13.15
C ARG A 278 -19.75 6.75 -13.72
N LYS A 279 -18.68 6.54 -14.51
CA LYS A 279 -17.82 7.57 -15.09
C LYS A 279 -17.15 8.48 -14.05
N GLU A 280 -17.05 8.05 -12.82
CA GLU A 280 -16.37 8.76 -11.73
C GLU A 280 -14.84 8.70 -11.89
N ILE A 281 -14.35 7.59 -12.44
CA ILE A 281 -12.96 7.40 -12.83
C ILE A 281 -12.85 6.98 -14.29
N ARG A 282 -11.64 7.18 -14.87
CA ARG A 282 -11.34 6.87 -16.26
C ARG A 282 -11.37 5.36 -16.53
N LYS A 283 -11.64 4.99 -17.80
CA LYS A 283 -11.66 3.61 -18.28
C LYS A 283 -10.24 3.04 -18.48
N LEU A 284 -9.50 2.84 -17.38
CA LEU A 284 -8.23 2.12 -17.38
C LEU A 284 -8.42 0.63 -17.02
N PRO A 285 -7.49 -0.27 -17.36
CA PRO A 285 -7.56 -1.66 -16.92
C PRO A 285 -7.59 -1.75 -15.39
N VAL A 286 -8.60 -2.42 -14.82
CA VAL A 286 -8.80 -2.42 -13.36
C VAL A 286 -7.66 -3.11 -12.62
N THR A 287 -7.12 -4.20 -13.16
CA THR A 287 -5.96 -4.86 -12.56
C THR A 287 -4.75 -3.94 -12.47
N PHE A 288 -4.52 -3.11 -13.49
CA PHE A 288 -3.48 -2.08 -13.49
C PHE A 288 -3.77 -1.00 -12.42
N LEU A 289 -5.00 -0.46 -12.39
CA LEU A 289 -5.40 0.54 -11.40
C LEU A 289 -5.22 0.05 -9.97
N VAL A 290 -5.70 -1.17 -9.67
CA VAL A 290 -5.55 -1.78 -8.34
C VAL A 290 -4.08 -1.84 -7.92
N ARG A 291 -3.22 -2.37 -8.79
CA ARG A 291 -1.79 -2.49 -8.51
C ARG A 291 -1.14 -1.11 -8.32
N SER A 292 -1.45 -0.17 -9.19
CA SER A 292 -0.90 1.19 -9.13
C SER A 292 -1.29 1.92 -7.86
N LEU A 293 -2.57 1.93 -7.51
CA LEU A 293 -3.06 2.64 -6.33
C LEU A 293 -2.63 1.94 -5.02
N MET A 294 -2.63 0.61 -4.97
CA MET A 294 -2.08 -0.14 -3.85
C MET A 294 -0.58 0.12 -3.67
N GLY A 295 0.20 0.09 -4.75
CA GLY A 295 1.63 0.32 -4.72
C GLY A 295 1.98 1.73 -4.25
N LEU A 296 1.31 2.74 -4.80
CA LEU A 296 1.46 4.14 -4.40
C LEU A 296 1.19 4.31 -2.90
N THR A 297 0.02 3.85 -2.45
CA THR A 297 -0.40 3.96 -1.04
C THR A 297 0.55 3.23 -0.11
N HIS A 298 1.00 2.03 -0.50
CA HIS A 298 1.95 1.22 0.26
C HIS A 298 3.28 1.93 0.46
N PHE A 299 3.94 2.41 -0.62
CA PHE A 299 5.25 3.03 -0.52
C PHE A 299 5.25 4.38 0.19
N ILE A 300 4.18 5.15 0.05
CA ILE A 300 4.00 6.37 0.86
C ILE A 300 3.83 6.00 2.33
N GLY A 301 3.03 4.98 2.65
CA GLY A 301 2.90 4.48 4.02
C GLY A 301 4.23 4.02 4.62
N LEU A 302 5.05 3.29 3.85
CA LEU A 302 6.40 2.91 4.27
C LEU A 302 7.26 4.13 4.57
N LYS A 303 7.33 5.10 3.64
CA LYS A 303 8.19 6.27 3.77
C LYS A 303 7.82 7.18 4.93
N TRP A 304 6.54 7.49 5.13
CA TRP A 304 6.09 8.50 6.10
C TRP A 304 5.63 7.93 7.43
N ILE A 305 5.33 6.63 7.51
CA ILE A 305 4.80 6.02 8.73
C ILE A 305 5.75 4.95 9.26
N ILE A 306 6.18 4.00 8.42
CA ILE A 306 6.89 2.80 8.90
C ILE A 306 8.38 3.06 9.12
N TRP A 307 9.08 3.65 8.13
CA TRP A 307 10.53 3.89 8.19
C TRP A 307 10.94 5.13 8.99
N VAL A 308 9.99 5.90 9.48
CA VAL A 308 10.25 7.09 10.30
C VAL A 308 10.23 6.72 11.77
N ASN A 309 11.34 6.95 12.46
CA ASN A 309 11.50 6.63 13.90
C ASN A 309 11.32 7.88 14.77
N THR A 310 10.33 8.71 14.46
CA THR A 310 10.01 9.91 15.25
C THR A 310 8.55 9.91 15.68
N PRO A 311 8.21 10.63 16.77
CA PRO A 311 6.81 10.82 17.19
C PRO A 311 5.94 11.48 16.13
N GLN A 312 6.53 12.24 15.21
CA GLN A 312 5.86 12.93 14.11
C GLN A 312 5.63 12.04 12.87
N ALA A 313 5.86 10.72 13.00
CA ALA A 313 5.61 9.80 11.90
C ALA A 313 4.15 9.85 11.44
N GLY A 314 3.94 10.27 10.20
CA GLY A 314 2.62 10.41 9.60
C GLY A 314 2.68 11.15 8.28
N VAL A 315 1.63 11.04 7.51
CA VAL A 315 1.44 11.83 6.28
C VAL A 315 0.84 13.17 6.68
N SER A 316 1.51 14.28 6.36
CA SER A 316 0.98 15.62 6.64
C SER A 316 -0.22 15.94 5.74
N SER A 317 -1.04 16.94 6.14
CA SER A 317 -2.18 17.39 5.33
C SER A 317 -1.76 17.79 3.92
N GLN A 318 -0.68 18.54 3.77
CA GLN A 318 -0.19 18.97 2.45
C GLN A 318 0.24 17.79 1.58
N VAL A 319 1.02 16.85 2.13
CA VAL A 319 1.43 15.64 1.38
C VAL A 319 0.21 14.82 0.99
N PHE A 320 -0.80 14.75 1.85
CA PHE A 320 -2.04 14.03 1.53
C PHE A 320 -2.84 14.71 0.43
N GLU A 321 -2.94 16.04 0.42
CA GLU A 321 -3.54 16.80 -0.67
C GLU A 321 -2.81 16.54 -1.99
N ASP A 322 -1.49 16.58 -1.98
CA ASP A 322 -0.66 16.30 -3.16
C ASP A 322 -0.86 14.86 -3.67
N ILE A 323 -1.03 13.88 -2.77
CA ILE A 323 -1.38 12.50 -3.15
C ILE A 323 -2.72 12.46 -3.88
N MET A 324 -3.75 13.12 -3.33
CA MET A 324 -5.06 13.14 -3.95
C MET A 324 -5.03 13.83 -5.31
N ASP A 325 -4.34 14.94 -5.40
CA ASP A 325 -4.16 15.68 -6.65
C ASP A 325 -3.41 14.84 -7.70
N PHE A 326 -2.34 14.14 -7.28
CA PHE A 326 -1.62 13.23 -8.15
C PHE A 326 -2.51 12.08 -8.65
N ILE A 327 -3.25 11.44 -7.76
CA ILE A 327 -4.14 10.32 -8.14
C ILE A 327 -5.22 10.78 -9.10
N PHE A 328 -5.87 11.92 -8.84
CA PHE A 328 -7.02 12.32 -9.62
C PHE A 328 -6.67 13.05 -10.91
N GLN A 329 -5.71 13.95 -10.86
CA GLN A 329 -5.40 14.85 -11.97
C GLN A 329 -4.04 14.57 -12.62
N GLY A 330 -3.14 13.82 -11.96
CA GLY A 330 -1.79 13.58 -12.42
C GLY A 330 -0.91 14.83 -12.36
N LEU A 331 0.19 14.76 -13.11
CA LEU A 331 1.22 15.80 -13.12
C LEU A 331 1.11 16.78 -14.31
N LYS A 332 0.19 16.56 -15.24
CA LYS A 332 0.03 17.48 -16.37
C LYS A 332 -0.39 18.86 -15.87
N PRO A 333 0.26 19.94 -16.34
CA PRO A 333 -0.14 21.28 -15.97
C PRO A 333 -1.63 21.52 -16.28
N THR A 334 -2.34 22.16 -15.38
CA THR A 334 -3.68 22.67 -15.66
C THR A 334 -3.55 23.75 -16.71
N LYS A 335 -4.23 23.63 -17.82
CA LYS A 335 -4.37 24.75 -18.76
C LYS A 335 -5.13 25.84 -18.02
N GLU A 336 -4.51 27.00 -17.83
CA GLU A 336 -5.22 28.22 -17.41
C GLU A 336 -6.35 28.55 -18.35
#